data_ebc0b7a439279e01d699634bd07b38cb
#
_entry.id   ebc0b7a439279e01d699634bd07b38cb
#
_cell.length_a   1.000
_cell.length_b   1.000
_cell.length_c   1.000
_cell.angle_alpha   90.00
_cell.angle_beta   90.00
_cell.angle_gamma   90.00
#
_symmetry.space_group_name_H-M   'P 1'
#
loop_
_entity.id
_entity.type
_entity.pdbx_description
1 polymer ?
#
loop_
_entity_poly.entity_id
_entity_poly.type
_entity_poly.pdbx_seq_one_letter_code
_entity_poly.pdbx_strand_id
1 'polypeptide(L)'
;MTETVNLLLFRKWDLSKIEIRDPGLKNAISVNKIIIPLTFGRSALKRFNKAEVNIVERLANKLLHFGKRYAKNTGRMGGKKTRSINTVKAALDIMFLKTGKNPIEVLVRAIENSAPNEDTTRIVYGGTVYHVSVDVAPLRRVDLALRFIAEGVRDVSFSNPKAIEENLAEHLILAAANDMNAPSVKKKNELERIAMASR
;
A
#
# COMPACT_ATOMS: atom_id res chain seq x y z
N MET A 1 5.28 38.46 8.17
CA MET A 1 6.01 37.22 7.82
C MET A 1 5.15 36.06 8.31
N THR A 2 4.48 35.35 7.41
CA THR A 2 3.68 34.17 7.77
C THR A 2 4.64 33.03 8.04
N GLU A 3 4.82 32.66 9.31
CA GLU A 3 5.53 31.44 9.70
C GLU A 3 4.85 30.27 9.00
N THR A 4 5.54 29.64 8.08
CA THR A 4 5.09 28.40 7.45
C THR A 4 5.16 27.31 8.49
N VAL A 5 4.03 27.01 9.14
CA VAL A 5 3.91 25.91 10.09
C VAL A 5 4.23 24.62 9.36
N ASN A 6 5.36 24.00 9.67
CA ASN A 6 5.72 22.69 9.12
C ASN A 6 4.82 21.63 9.75
N LEU A 7 3.80 21.23 9.00
CA LEU A 7 2.90 20.15 9.39
C LEU A 7 3.62 18.79 9.24
N LEU A 8 3.96 18.19 10.39
CA LEU A 8 4.59 16.86 10.44
C LEU A 8 3.53 15.77 10.62
N LEU A 9 3.61 14.72 9.83
CA LEU A 9 2.75 13.54 9.97
C LEU A 9 2.99 12.88 11.33
N PHE A 10 1.94 12.63 12.09
CA PHE A 10 1.97 12.15 13.48
C PHE A 10 2.86 13.01 14.40
N ARG A 11 3.10 14.28 14.07
CA ARG A 11 4.02 15.21 14.74
C ARG A 11 5.49 14.73 14.74
N LYS A 12 5.88 13.83 13.83
CA LYS A 12 7.21 13.23 13.76
C LYS A 12 7.86 13.34 12.37
N TRP A 13 7.10 13.07 11.30
CA TRP A 13 7.65 12.82 9.97
C TRP A 13 7.40 13.97 9.00
N ASP A 14 8.47 14.48 8.38
CA ASP A 14 8.37 15.49 7.33
C ASP A 14 7.98 14.84 5.99
N LEU A 15 6.99 15.42 5.32
CA LEU A 15 6.48 14.97 4.04
C LEU A 15 7.02 15.80 2.87
N SER A 16 7.77 16.88 3.12
CA SER A 16 8.15 17.87 2.10
C SER A 16 9.21 17.36 1.12
N LYS A 17 10.04 16.40 1.53
CA LYS A 17 11.20 15.90 0.78
C LYS A 17 10.97 14.55 0.08
N ILE A 18 9.72 14.11 0.02
CA ILE A 18 9.41 12.78 -0.52
C ILE A 18 9.21 12.90 -2.03
N GLU A 19 10.07 12.23 -2.79
CA GLU A 19 10.00 12.16 -4.23
C GLU A 19 9.44 10.83 -4.69
N ILE A 20 8.49 10.88 -5.62
CA ILE A 20 7.93 9.72 -6.32
C ILE A 20 8.73 9.55 -7.60
N ARG A 21 9.44 8.40 -7.74
CA ARG A 21 10.30 8.13 -8.91
C ARG A 21 9.52 7.74 -10.14
N ASP A 22 8.45 6.93 -9.96
CA ASP A 22 7.60 6.51 -11.08
C ASP A 22 6.68 7.67 -11.50
N PRO A 23 6.90 8.27 -12.68
CA PRO A 23 6.07 9.37 -13.17
C PRO A 23 4.60 8.96 -13.36
N GLY A 24 4.36 7.68 -13.67
CA GLY A 24 3.01 7.14 -13.82
C GLY A 24 2.22 7.11 -12.51
N LEU A 25 2.90 7.02 -11.37
CA LEU A 25 2.26 6.96 -10.05
C LEU A 25 2.16 8.32 -9.35
N LYS A 26 2.82 9.36 -9.88
CA LYS A 26 2.89 10.69 -9.26
C LYS A 26 1.52 11.29 -8.95
N ASN A 27 0.55 11.11 -9.84
CA ASN A 27 -0.81 11.62 -9.65
C ASN A 27 -1.73 10.65 -8.87
N ALA A 28 -1.27 9.42 -8.62
CA ALA A 28 -2.04 8.38 -7.93
C ALA A 28 -1.64 8.22 -6.46
N ILE A 29 -0.46 8.71 -6.07
CA ILE A 29 0.06 8.70 -4.70
C ILE A 29 0.01 10.12 -4.16
N SER A 30 -0.77 10.32 -3.10
CA SER A 30 -0.84 11.61 -2.41
C SER A 30 -0.05 11.56 -1.10
N VAL A 31 0.88 12.52 -0.96
CA VAL A 31 1.70 12.74 0.24
C VAL A 31 1.40 14.13 0.79
N ASN A 32 0.13 14.40 1.07
CA ASN A 32 -0.32 15.70 1.56
C ASN A 32 0.19 15.96 2.98
N LYS A 33 0.54 17.22 3.28
CA LYS A 33 0.97 17.66 4.61
C LYS A 33 -0.23 17.67 5.57
N ILE A 34 -0.34 16.63 6.38
CA ILE A 34 -1.39 16.47 7.40
C ILE A 34 -0.79 15.90 8.68
N ILE A 35 -1.34 16.27 9.82
CA ILE A 35 -0.88 15.77 11.12
C ILE A 35 -1.42 14.36 11.37
N ILE A 36 -2.72 14.14 11.13
CA ILE A 36 -3.40 12.85 11.32
C ILE A 36 -4.10 12.48 10.02
N PRO A 37 -3.77 11.33 9.40
CA PRO A 37 -4.33 10.92 8.12
C PRO A 37 -5.73 10.31 8.31
N LEU A 38 -6.74 11.15 8.49
CA LEU A 38 -8.13 10.77 8.69
C LEU A 38 -9.06 11.65 7.84
N THR A 39 -9.65 11.07 6.80
CA THR A 39 -10.60 11.76 5.92
C THR A 39 -12.07 11.53 6.29
N PHE A 40 -12.38 10.65 7.25
CA PHE A 40 -13.75 10.31 7.68
C PHE A 40 -14.70 9.95 6.52
N GLY A 41 -14.17 9.36 5.44
CA GLY A 41 -14.96 8.92 4.29
C GLY A 41 -15.34 10.03 3.29
N ARG A 42 -14.92 11.28 3.48
CA ARG A 42 -15.22 12.40 2.56
C ARG A 42 -14.74 12.15 1.12
N SER A 43 -13.69 11.35 0.95
CA SER A 43 -13.16 10.98 -0.37
C SER A 43 -14.11 10.11 -1.20
N ALA A 44 -15.15 9.52 -0.60
CA ALA A 44 -16.12 8.68 -1.32
C ALA A 44 -17.15 9.48 -2.13
N LEU A 45 -17.28 10.78 -1.91
CA LEU A 45 -18.30 11.64 -2.53
C LEU A 45 -18.06 11.89 -4.03
N LYS A 46 -16.80 11.92 -4.46
CA LYS A 46 -16.44 12.21 -5.87
C LYS A 46 -15.65 11.05 -6.46
N ARG A 47 -15.91 10.77 -7.75
CA ARG A 47 -15.14 9.78 -8.52
C ARG A 47 -13.65 10.20 -8.56
N PHE A 48 -12.75 9.24 -8.41
CA PHE A 48 -11.29 9.41 -8.37
C PHE A 48 -10.72 10.22 -7.20
N ASN A 49 -11.53 10.79 -6.32
CA ASN A 49 -11.05 11.55 -5.15
C ASN A 49 -10.19 10.72 -4.18
N LYS A 50 -10.19 9.40 -4.35
CA LYS A 50 -9.31 8.47 -3.65
C LYS A 50 -7.82 8.75 -3.90
N ALA A 51 -7.44 9.33 -5.04
CA ALA A 51 -6.08 9.72 -5.35
C ALA A 51 -5.56 10.82 -4.39
N GLU A 52 -6.44 11.70 -3.93
CA GLU A 52 -6.10 12.80 -3.02
C GLU A 52 -5.92 12.35 -1.56
N VAL A 53 -6.41 11.13 -1.21
CA VAL A 53 -6.26 10.58 0.14
C VAL A 53 -4.81 10.24 0.39
N ASN A 54 -4.29 10.69 1.54
CA ASN A 54 -2.92 10.40 1.95
C ASN A 54 -2.63 8.90 1.92
N ILE A 55 -1.46 8.55 1.38
CA ILE A 55 -1.07 7.14 1.15
C ILE A 55 -1.04 6.31 2.45
N VAL A 56 -0.70 6.94 3.57
CA VAL A 56 -0.69 6.29 4.90
C VAL A 56 -2.10 5.90 5.34
N GLU A 57 -3.10 6.77 5.08
CA GLU A 57 -4.50 6.43 5.34
C GLU A 57 -4.99 5.30 4.44
N ARG A 58 -4.60 5.32 3.14
CA ARG A 58 -4.95 4.24 2.21
C ARG A 58 -4.38 2.89 2.66
N LEU A 59 -3.13 2.86 3.14
CA LEU A 59 -2.54 1.66 3.73
C LEU A 59 -3.31 1.20 4.97
N ALA A 60 -3.61 2.11 5.89
CA ALA A 60 -4.40 1.80 7.09
C ALA A 60 -5.78 1.24 6.74
N ASN A 61 -6.44 1.78 5.72
CA ASN A 61 -7.73 1.27 5.23
C ASN A 61 -7.62 -0.15 4.64
N LYS A 62 -6.50 -0.51 3.99
CA LYS A 62 -6.27 -1.88 3.50
C LYS A 62 -6.01 -2.88 4.63
N LEU A 63 -5.37 -2.44 5.71
CA LEU A 63 -5.14 -3.29 6.89
C LEU A 63 -6.42 -3.58 7.69
N LEU A 64 -7.53 -2.87 7.47
CA LEU A 64 -8.81 -3.14 8.12
C LEU A 64 -9.38 -4.54 7.82
N HIS A 65 -8.93 -5.20 6.76
CA HIS A 65 -9.34 -6.56 6.39
C HIS A 65 -8.40 -7.65 6.94
N PHE A 66 -7.74 -7.39 8.04
CA PHE A 66 -6.81 -8.32 8.67
C PHE A 66 -7.56 -9.49 9.33
N GLY A 67 -7.29 -10.71 8.89
CA GLY A 67 -7.93 -11.92 9.39
C GLY A 67 -7.64 -13.13 8.50
N LYS A 68 -8.27 -14.27 8.77
CA LYS A 68 -8.10 -15.48 7.93
C LYS A 68 -8.49 -15.19 6.47
N ARG A 69 -7.64 -15.63 5.53
CA ARG A 69 -7.81 -15.37 4.10
C ARG A 69 -9.15 -15.85 3.54
N TYR A 70 -9.64 -16.99 4.02
CA TYR A 70 -10.83 -17.67 3.48
C TYR A 70 -12.08 -17.53 4.34
N ALA A 71 -12.01 -16.87 5.49
CA ALA A 71 -13.16 -16.73 6.36
C ALA A 71 -13.81 -15.36 6.18
N LYS A 72 -15.09 -15.36 5.85
CA LYS A 72 -15.92 -14.15 5.89
C LYS A 72 -15.94 -13.65 7.34
N ASN A 73 -15.72 -12.36 7.55
CA ASN A 73 -15.89 -11.67 8.85
C ASN A 73 -14.97 -12.08 10.02
N THR A 74 -13.83 -12.71 9.78
CA THR A 74 -12.90 -13.11 10.85
C THR A 74 -11.85 -12.08 11.21
N GLY A 75 -11.84 -10.92 10.56
CA GLY A 75 -10.86 -9.89 10.85
C GLY A 75 -11.11 -9.22 12.21
N ARG A 76 -10.20 -9.42 13.16
CA ARG A 76 -10.23 -8.67 14.43
C ARG A 76 -10.04 -7.16 14.25
N MET A 77 -9.60 -6.73 13.08
CA MET A 77 -9.39 -5.33 12.70
C MET A 77 -10.56 -4.72 11.91
N GLY A 78 -11.57 -5.51 11.54
CA GLY A 78 -12.74 -5.02 10.80
C GLY A 78 -13.40 -3.83 11.49
N GLY A 79 -13.51 -2.70 10.78
CA GLY A 79 -14.08 -1.46 11.29
C GLY A 79 -13.24 -0.68 12.31
N LYS A 80 -12.12 -1.21 12.79
CA LYS A 80 -11.29 -0.59 13.84
C LYS A 80 -10.20 0.31 13.23
N LYS A 81 -10.60 1.40 12.58
CA LYS A 81 -9.68 2.31 11.87
C LYS A 81 -8.59 2.89 12.76
N THR A 82 -8.93 3.32 13.98
CA THR A 82 -7.95 3.85 14.95
C THR A 82 -6.87 2.85 15.28
N ARG A 83 -7.22 1.57 15.47
CA ARG A 83 -6.24 0.51 15.71
C ARG A 83 -5.34 0.32 14.50
N SER A 84 -5.90 0.29 13.29
CA SER A 84 -5.11 0.17 12.06
C SER A 84 -4.12 1.33 11.89
N ILE A 85 -4.54 2.57 12.19
CA ILE A 85 -3.65 3.73 12.15
C ILE A 85 -2.52 3.62 13.18
N ASN A 86 -2.83 3.17 14.41
CA ASN A 86 -1.83 2.97 15.44
C ASN A 86 -0.82 1.88 15.04
N THR A 87 -1.28 0.78 14.42
CA THR A 87 -0.41 -0.27 13.86
C THR A 87 0.53 0.32 12.79
N VAL A 88 0.01 1.13 11.86
CA VAL A 88 0.86 1.77 10.85
C VAL A 88 1.83 2.75 11.50
N LYS A 89 1.40 3.55 12.47
CA LYS A 89 2.27 4.48 13.19
C LYS A 89 3.42 3.76 13.89
N ALA A 90 3.15 2.67 14.61
CA ALA A 90 4.17 1.87 15.26
C ALA A 90 5.13 1.22 14.24
N ALA A 91 4.62 0.72 13.12
CA ALA A 91 5.45 0.18 12.05
C ALA A 91 6.40 1.24 11.44
N LEU A 92 5.93 2.48 11.25
CA LEU A 92 6.78 3.59 10.78
C LEU A 92 7.88 3.91 11.79
N ASP A 93 7.58 3.91 13.10
CA ASP A 93 8.58 4.11 14.15
C ASP A 93 9.66 3.00 14.12
N ILE A 94 9.25 1.72 13.96
CA ILE A 94 10.16 0.58 13.83
C ILE A 94 11.02 0.68 12.55
N MET A 95 10.42 1.09 11.43
CA MET A 95 11.15 1.29 10.17
C MET A 95 12.24 2.35 10.32
N PHE A 96 11.96 3.45 11.00
CA PHE A 96 12.94 4.49 11.26
C PHE A 96 14.10 3.97 12.13
N LEU A 97 13.79 3.22 13.19
CA LEU A 97 14.81 2.63 14.07
C LEU A 97 15.74 1.66 13.32
N LYS A 98 15.18 0.89 12.34
CA LYS A 98 15.96 -0.08 11.57
C LYS A 98 16.74 0.55 10.41
N THR A 99 16.23 1.59 9.77
CA THR A 99 16.80 2.14 8.51
C THR A 99 17.48 3.50 8.68
N GLY A 100 17.15 4.27 9.71
CA GLY A 100 17.60 5.66 9.89
C GLY A 100 17.06 6.65 8.85
N LYS A 101 16.23 6.19 7.89
CA LYS A 101 15.67 7.01 6.80
C LYS A 101 14.24 7.43 7.12
N ASN A 102 13.73 8.44 6.39
CA ASN A 102 12.32 8.81 6.52
C ASN A 102 11.41 7.62 6.15
N PRO A 103 10.61 7.10 7.09
CA PRO A 103 9.81 5.89 6.87
C PRO A 103 8.75 6.07 5.78
N ILE A 104 8.31 7.30 5.51
CA ILE A 104 7.34 7.56 4.44
C ILE A 104 8.00 7.43 3.06
N GLU A 105 9.26 7.80 2.93
CA GLU A 105 10.02 7.55 1.70
C GLU A 105 10.16 6.05 1.45
N VAL A 106 10.51 5.28 2.48
CA VAL A 106 10.58 3.80 2.39
C VAL A 106 9.23 3.22 2.00
N LEU A 107 8.13 3.71 2.57
CA LEU A 107 6.77 3.30 2.20
C LEU A 107 6.45 3.59 0.73
N VAL A 108 6.76 4.79 0.24
CA VAL A 108 6.54 5.15 -1.17
C VAL A 108 7.35 4.23 -2.09
N ARG A 109 8.62 3.96 -1.77
CA ARG A 109 9.46 3.00 -2.51
C ARG A 109 8.87 1.59 -2.53
N ALA A 110 8.40 1.11 -1.36
CA ALA A 110 7.77 -0.20 -1.26
C ALA A 110 6.52 -0.29 -2.16
N ILE A 111 5.74 0.77 -2.25
CA ILE A 111 4.56 0.83 -3.13
C ILE A 111 4.96 0.84 -4.60
N GLU A 112 5.94 1.66 -5.00
CA GLU A 112 6.46 1.70 -6.37
C GLU A 112 6.96 0.33 -6.83
N ASN A 113 7.75 -0.34 -5.98
CA ASN A 113 8.30 -1.66 -6.29
C ASN A 113 7.24 -2.78 -6.30
N SER A 114 6.13 -2.61 -5.57
CA SER A 114 5.05 -3.59 -5.50
C SER A 114 3.92 -3.34 -6.49
N ALA A 115 3.94 -2.22 -7.22
CA ALA A 115 2.89 -1.83 -8.16
C ALA A 115 3.06 -2.56 -9.52
N PRO A 116 2.12 -3.42 -9.95
CA PRO A 116 2.20 -4.10 -11.23
C PRO A 116 1.91 -3.13 -12.38
N ASN A 117 2.63 -3.29 -13.50
CA ASN A 117 2.40 -2.51 -14.71
C ASN A 117 1.31 -3.15 -15.57
N GLU A 118 1.32 -4.47 -15.65
CA GLU A 118 0.41 -5.25 -16.48
C GLU A 118 -0.42 -6.22 -15.64
N ASP A 119 -1.62 -6.51 -16.10
CA ASP A 119 -2.56 -7.49 -15.52
C ASP A 119 -3.26 -8.23 -16.66
N THR A 120 -3.93 -9.33 -16.38
CA THR A 120 -4.71 -10.06 -17.38
C THR A 120 -6.20 -9.76 -17.23
N THR A 121 -6.88 -9.56 -18.35
CA THR A 121 -8.34 -9.47 -18.40
C THR A 121 -8.94 -10.67 -19.12
N ARG A 122 -10.18 -10.98 -18.79
CA ARG A 122 -10.94 -12.06 -19.41
C ARG A 122 -11.89 -11.47 -20.45
N ILE A 123 -11.72 -11.88 -21.70
CA ILE A 123 -12.62 -11.53 -22.81
C ILE A 123 -13.36 -12.80 -23.21
N VAL A 124 -14.67 -12.71 -23.31
CA VAL A 124 -15.51 -13.83 -23.78
C VAL A 124 -15.92 -13.54 -25.22
N TYR A 125 -15.52 -14.40 -26.13
CA TYR A 125 -15.91 -14.33 -27.55
C TYR A 125 -16.40 -15.69 -28.01
N GLY A 126 -17.61 -15.74 -28.55
CA GLY A 126 -18.23 -16.99 -29.07
C GLY A 126 -18.32 -18.12 -28.02
N GLY A 127 -18.51 -17.81 -26.74
CA GLY A 127 -18.55 -18.80 -25.65
C GLY A 127 -17.17 -19.24 -25.14
N THR A 128 -16.06 -18.84 -25.79
CA THR A 128 -14.68 -19.15 -25.38
C THR A 128 -14.10 -18.00 -24.59
N VAL A 129 -13.36 -18.33 -23.54
CA VAL A 129 -12.70 -17.35 -22.67
C VAL A 129 -11.25 -17.16 -23.07
N TYR A 130 -10.88 -15.93 -23.43
CA TYR A 130 -9.51 -15.54 -23.73
C TYR A 130 -8.94 -14.69 -22.61
N HIS A 131 -7.71 -14.96 -22.22
CA HIS A 131 -6.96 -14.11 -21.31
C HIS A 131 -6.03 -13.21 -22.13
N VAL A 132 -6.20 -11.90 -21.99
CA VAL A 132 -5.41 -10.91 -22.74
C VAL A 132 -4.70 -10.00 -21.75
N SER A 133 -3.44 -9.71 -22.03
CA SER A 133 -2.65 -8.75 -21.25
C SER A 133 -3.16 -7.32 -21.48
N VAL A 134 -3.26 -6.54 -20.38
CA VAL A 134 -3.68 -5.14 -20.42
C VAL A 134 -2.83 -4.31 -19.45
N ASP A 135 -2.58 -3.05 -19.83
CA ASP A 135 -1.93 -2.09 -18.94
C ASP A 135 -2.86 -1.70 -17.79
N VAL A 136 -2.28 -1.60 -16.60
CA VAL A 136 -3.03 -1.25 -15.38
C VAL A 136 -3.04 0.26 -15.18
N ALA A 137 -4.24 0.85 -15.01
CA ALA A 137 -4.39 2.27 -14.71
C ALA A 137 -3.65 2.66 -13.41
N PRO A 138 -3.02 3.85 -13.32
CA PRO A 138 -2.18 4.26 -12.20
C PRO A 138 -2.82 4.12 -10.82
N LEU A 139 -4.06 4.53 -10.69
CA LEU A 139 -4.81 4.42 -9.43
C LEU A 139 -5.02 2.96 -8.99
N ARG A 140 -5.27 2.07 -9.97
CA ARG A 140 -5.41 0.62 -9.74
C ARG A 140 -4.06 -0.01 -9.38
N ARG A 141 -2.94 0.43 -10.00
CA ARG A 141 -1.59 -0.02 -9.65
C ARG A 141 -1.30 0.20 -8.16
N VAL A 142 -1.57 1.41 -7.65
CA VAL A 142 -1.40 1.73 -6.22
C VAL A 142 -2.32 0.88 -5.34
N ASP A 143 -3.58 0.68 -5.75
CA ASP A 143 -4.52 -0.15 -4.99
C ASP A 143 -4.11 -1.61 -4.90
N LEU A 144 -3.56 -2.17 -5.99
CA LEU A 144 -3.02 -3.52 -6.02
C LEU A 144 -1.77 -3.64 -5.15
N ALA A 145 -0.83 -2.69 -5.24
CA ALA A 145 0.36 -2.66 -4.40
C ALA A 145 0.00 -2.66 -2.90
N LEU A 146 -0.89 -1.77 -2.48
CA LEU A 146 -1.35 -1.72 -1.09
C LEU A 146 -2.09 -3.00 -0.66
N ARG A 147 -2.81 -3.64 -1.58
CA ARG A 147 -3.46 -4.93 -1.34
C ARG A 147 -2.43 -6.04 -1.13
N PHE A 148 -1.42 -6.13 -2.00
CA PHE A 148 -0.37 -7.16 -1.89
C PHE A 148 0.44 -7.00 -0.60
N ILE A 149 0.75 -5.75 -0.22
CA ILE A 149 1.41 -5.46 1.05
C ILE A 149 0.54 -5.94 2.22
N ALA A 150 -0.73 -5.56 2.27
CA ALA A 150 -1.63 -5.94 3.36
C ALA A 150 -1.88 -7.46 3.42
N GLU A 151 -2.06 -8.13 2.28
CA GLU A 151 -2.21 -9.58 2.20
C GLU A 151 -0.93 -10.31 2.63
N GLY A 152 0.24 -9.85 2.17
CA GLY A 152 1.53 -10.43 2.54
C GLY A 152 1.81 -10.32 4.05
N VAL A 153 1.57 -9.15 4.63
CA VAL A 153 1.72 -8.94 6.08
C VAL A 153 0.75 -9.83 6.87
N ARG A 154 -0.50 -9.96 6.42
CA ARG A 154 -1.49 -10.83 7.05
C ARG A 154 -1.05 -12.29 7.06
N ASP A 155 -0.60 -12.78 5.91
CA ASP A 155 -0.21 -14.18 5.76
C ASP A 155 1.02 -14.52 6.63
N VAL A 156 1.98 -13.59 6.74
CA VAL A 156 3.16 -13.74 7.62
C VAL A 156 2.81 -13.61 9.10
N SER A 157 1.85 -12.74 9.46
CA SER A 157 1.49 -12.49 10.86
C SER A 157 0.55 -13.56 11.44
N PHE A 158 -0.03 -14.41 10.60
CA PHE A 158 -0.92 -15.47 11.08
C PHE A 158 -0.12 -16.58 11.78
N SER A 159 -0.48 -16.88 13.02
CA SER A 159 0.23 -17.86 13.88
C SER A 159 1.72 -17.55 14.11
N ASN A 160 2.13 -16.31 13.99
CA ASN A 160 3.49 -15.86 14.24
C ASN A 160 3.57 -15.16 15.61
N PRO A 161 4.59 -15.41 16.44
CA PRO A 161 4.81 -14.70 17.71
C PRO A 161 5.16 -13.22 17.52
N LYS A 162 5.70 -12.82 16.33
CA LYS A 162 6.00 -11.42 16.02
C LYS A 162 4.71 -10.59 15.90
N ALA A 163 4.77 -9.37 16.40
CA ALA A 163 3.67 -8.42 16.29
C ALA A 163 3.41 -8.01 14.82
N ILE A 164 2.17 -7.61 14.52
CA ILE A 164 1.77 -7.13 13.18
C ILE A 164 2.60 -5.93 12.74
N GLU A 165 2.91 -5.03 13.67
CA GLU A 165 3.67 -3.83 13.46
C GLU A 165 5.10 -4.14 12.97
N GLU A 166 5.72 -5.15 13.59
CA GLU A 166 7.06 -5.61 13.22
C GLU A 166 7.07 -6.27 11.84
N ASN A 167 6.11 -7.17 11.60
CA ASN A 167 5.98 -7.84 10.30
C ASN A 167 5.69 -6.84 9.17
N LEU A 168 4.87 -5.80 9.44
CA LEU A 168 4.61 -4.73 8.47
C LEU A 168 5.88 -3.94 8.18
N ALA A 169 6.64 -3.56 9.20
CA ALA A 169 7.90 -2.83 9.04
C ALA A 169 8.93 -3.64 8.24
N GLU A 170 9.14 -4.91 8.58
CA GLU A 170 10.05 -5.80 7.86
C GLU A 170 9.64 -5.98 6.39
N HIS A 171 8.36 -6.22 6.14
CA HIS A 171 7.84 -6.36 4.79
C HIS A 171 8.04 -5.10 3.95
N LEU A 172 7.79 -3.91 4.51
CA LEU A 172 7.97 -2.64 3.79
C LEU A 172 9.45 -2.36 3.50
N ILE A 173 10.36 -2.70 4.40
CA ILE A 173 11.81 -2.55 4.18
C ILE A 173 12.27 -3.47 3.04
N LEU A 174 11.86 -4.74 3.04
CA LEU A 174 12.19 -5.69 1.98
C LEU A 174 11.60 -5.26 0.63
N ALA A 175 10.34 -4.81 0.62
CA ALA A 175 9.69 -4.33 -0.59
C ALA A 175 10.35 -3.05 -1.14
N ALA A 176 10.80 -2.14 -0.27
CA ALA A 176 11.54 -0.94 -0.68
C ALA A 176 12.90 -1.27 -1.30
N ALA A 177 13.56 -2.35 -0.83
CA ALA A 177 14.78 -2.88 -1.42
C ALA A 177 14.54 -3.69 -2.71
N ASN A 178 13.28 -3.86 -3.13
CA ASN A 178 12.87 -4.72 -4.25
C ASN A 178 13.32 -6.18 -4.11
N ASP A 179 13.36 -6.68 -2.87
CA ASP A 179 13.76 -8.05 -2.58
C ASP A 179 12.61 -9.02 -2.92
N MET A 180 12.96 -10.13 -3.59
CA MET A 180 12.03 -11.22 -3.93
C MET A 180 11.47 -11.96 -2.70
N ASN A 181 12.10 -11.82 -1.53
CA ASN A 181 11.58 -12.34 -0.28
C ASN A 181 10.34 -11.56 0.20
N ALA A 182 10.11 -10.35 -0.31
CA ALA A 182 8.90 -9.60 -0.01
C ALA A 182 7.68 -10.20 -0.75
N PRO A 183 6.64 -10.69 -0.04
CA PRO A 183 5.46 -11.29 -0.64
C PRO A 183 4.77 -10.38 -1.67
N SER A 184 4.80 -9.05 -1.49
CA SER A 184 4.20 -8.10 -2.43
C SER A 184 4.95 -8.03 -3.76
N VAL A 185 6.29 -8.01 -3.72
CA VAL A 185 7.15 -8.02 -4.93
C VAL A 185 7.00 -9.35 -5.67
N LYS A 186 7.01 -10.47 -4.94
CA LYS A 186 6.76 -11.79 -5.50
C LYS A 186 5.42 -11.87 -6.24
N LYS A 187 4.36 -11.34 -5.63
CA LYS A 187 3.01 -11.30 -6.20
C LYS A 187 2.94 -10.44 -7.47
N LYS A 188 3.60 -9.26 -7.46
CA LYS A 188 3.73 -8.41 -8.64
C LYS A 188 4.37 -9.18 -9.79
N ASN A 189 5.55 -9.77 -9.56
CA ASN A 189 6.30 -10.47 -10.60
C ASN A 189 5.54 -11.68 -11.15
N GLU A 190 4.76 -12.37 -10.29
CA GLU A 190 3.87 -13.46 -10.72
C GLU A 190 2.80 -12.96 -11.70
N LEU A 191 2.14 -11.83 -11.38
CA LEU A 191 1.12 -11.24 -12.25
C LEU A 191 1.70 -10.78 -13.60
N GLU A 192 2.82 -10.06 -13.57
CA GLU A 192 3.47 -9.57 -14.79
C GLU A 192 3.96 -10.75 -15.66
N ARG A 193 4.43 -11.85 -15.05
CA ARG A 193 4.79 -13.07 -15.78
C ARG A 193 3.59 -13.71 -16.47
N ILE A 194 2.42 -13.77 -15.78
CA ILE A 194 1.19 -14.30 -16.36
C ILE A 194 0.70 -13.40 -17.49
N ALA A 195 0.76 -12.07 -17.30
CA ALA A 195 0.38 -11.10 -18.32
C ALA A 195 1.26 -11.22 -19.56
N MET A 196 2.58 -11.36 -19.39
CA MET A 196 3.52 -11.56 -20.49
C MET A 196 3.22 -12.85 -21.27
N ALA A 197 2.81 -13.92 -20.60
CA ALA A 197 2.44 -15.18 -21.25
C ALA A 197 1.08 -15.12 -21.97
N SER A 198 0.29 -14.08 -21.75
CA SER A 198 -1.07 -13.87 -22.32
C SER A 198 -1.09 -12.80 -23.43
N ARG A 199 0.06 -12.40 -23.92
CA ARG A 199 0.22 -11.46 -25.05
C ARG A 199 -0.08 -12.11 -26.39
#